data_a6b97c2e6756737851e5ea61c93c8bc2
#
_entry.id   a6b97c2e6756737851e5ea61c93c8bc2
#
_cell.length_a   1.000
_cell.length_b   1.000
_cell.length_c   1.000
_cell.angle_alpha   90.00
_cell.angle_beta   90.00
_cell.angle_gamma   90.00
#
_symmetry.space_group_name_H-M   'P 1'
#
loop_
_entity.id
_entity.type
_entity.pdbx_description
1 polymer ?
#
loop_
_entity_poly.entity_id
_entity_poly.type
_entity_poly.pdbx_seq_one_letter_code
_entity_poly.pdbx_strand_id
1 'polypeptide(L)' 'MNEEQKAEFSKLLPKWTAYKRNLSWSFDDQENATINRLAWTVLNRRLSSCPSCRVDAMRNLENLYNQ' A
#
# COMPACT_ATOMS: atom_id res chain seq x y z
N MET A 1 -4.06 -11.98 -2.46
CA MET A 1 -2.92 -11.54 -3.30
C MET A 1 -2.17 -12.72 -3.90
N ASN A 2 -1.73 -12.61 -5.15
CA ASN A 2 -0.83 -13.60 -5.72
C ASN A 2 0.60 -13.33 -5.24
N GLU A 3 1.54 -14.23 -5.59
CA GLU A 3 2.92 -14.13 -5.12
C GLU A 3 3.62 -12.86 -5.58
N GLU A 4 3.36 -12.45 -6.83
CA GLU A 4 3.95 -11.23 -7.37
C GLU A 4 3.47 -9.99 -6.61
N GLN A 5 2.19 -9.92 -6.33
CA GLN A 5 1.61 -8.81 -5.56
C GLN A 5 2.14 -8.79 -4.14
N LYS A 6 2.29 -9.96 -3.52
CA LYS A 6 2.89 -10.06 -2.18
C LYS A 6 4.33 -9.59 -2.18
N ALA A 7 5.11 -9.95 -3.20
CA ALA A 7 6.49 -9.50 -3.30
C ALA A 7 6.58 -7.98 -3.45
N GLU A 8 5.70 -7.38 -4.24
CA GLU A 8 5.65 -5.92 -4.38
C GLU A 8 5.25 -5.25 -3.08
N PHE A 9 4.24 -5.78 -2.41
CA PHE A 9 3.79 -5.21 -1.13
C PHE A 9 4.87 -5.34 -0.05
N SER A 10 5.60 -6.45 -0.03
CA SER A 10 6.64 -6.66 0.97
C SER A 10 7.74 -5.61 0.92
N LYS A 11 8.00 -5.07 -0.26
CA LYS A 11 8.97 -3.97 -0.42
C LYS A 11 8.50 -2.68 0.23
N LEU A 12 7.20 -2.52 0.41
CA LEU A 12 6.60 -1.35 1.03
C LEU A 12 6.49 -1.47 2.55
N LEU A 13 6.63 -2.69 3.09
CA LEU A 13 6.41 -2.94 4.51
C LEU A 13 7.29 -2.12 5.45
N PRO A 14 8.61 -1.95 5.20
CA PRO A 14 9.43 -1.16 6.11
C PRO A 14 8.92 0.27 6.26
N LYS A 15 8.55 0.91 5.15
CA LYS A 15 8.03 2.27 5.18
C LYS A 15 6.61 2.32 5.74
N TRP A 16 5.80 1.31 5.45
CA TRP A 16 4.45 1.21 6.02
C TRP A 16 4.49 1.06 7.54
N THR A 17 5.40 0.22 8.04
CA THR A 17 5.60 0.06 9.48
C THR A 17 6.06 1.37 10.12
N ALA A 18 6.98 2.08 9.47
CA ALA A 18 7.43 3.39 9.94
C ALA A 18 6.28 4.40 9.95
N TYR A 19 5.41 4.38 8.94
CA TYR A 19 4.24 5.24 8.90
C TYR A 19 3.32 4.98 10.09
N LYS A 20 3.06 3.70 10.39
CA LYS A 20 2.20 3.36 11.53
C LYS A 20 2.74 3.85 12.87
N ARG A 21 4.06 3.98 12.97
CA ARG A 21 4.70 4.51 14.18
C ARG A 21 4.68 6.03 14.25
N ASN A 22 5.06 6.67 13.14
CA ASN A 22 5.38 8.09 13.12
C ASN A 22 4.32 8.94 12.42
N LEU A 23 3.35 8.31 11.75
CA LEU A 23 2.35 8.97 10.94
C LEU A 23 2.95 9.86 9.85
N SER A 24 4.16 9.50 9.38
CA SER A 24 4.89 10.24 8.36
C SER A 24 4.94 9.43 7.07
N TRP A 25 4.31 9.93 6.02
CA TRP A 25 4.26 9.27 4.72
C TRP A 25 5.59 9.50 4.00
N SER A 26 6.39 8.44 3.88
CA SER A 26 7.75 8.53 3.33
C SER A 26 7.90 7.81 1.99
N PHE A 27 6.81 7.38 1.37
CA PHE A 27 6.86 6.71 0.08
C PHE A 27 7.20 7.69 -1.02
N ASP A 28 8.10 7.29 -1.93
CA ASP A 28 8.44 8.09 -3.10
C ASP A 28 7.40 7.90 -4.22
N ASP A 29 7.60 8.58 -5.34
CA ASP A 29 6.65 8.55 -6.45
C ASP A 29 6.49 7.14 -7.03
N GLN A 30 7.57 6.37 -7.13
CA GLN A 30 7.54 5.00 -7.61
C GLN A 30 6.76 4.11 -6.66
N GLU A 31 6.97 4.29 -5.38
CA GLU A 31 6.27 3.51 -4.36
C GLU A 31 4.79 3.87 -4.33
N ASN A 32 4.46 5.15 -4.47
CA ASN A 32 3.07 5.58 -4.58
C ASN A 32 2.39 4.99 -5.82
N ALA A 33 3.09 4.92 -6.93
CA ALA A 33 2.57 4.28 -8.13
C ALA A 33 2.31 2.79 -7.91
N THR A 34 3.20 2.11 -7.18
CA THR A 34 3.01 0.70 -6.81
C THR A 34 1.79 0.53 -5.91
N ILE A 35 1.60 1.41 -4.94
CA ILE A 35 0.43 1.39 -4.07
C ILE A 35 -0.84 1.56 -4.89
N ASN A 36 -0.86 2.52 -5.81
CA ASN A 36 -2.02 2.75 -6.66
C ASN A 36 -2.34 1.53 -7.51
N ARG A 37 -1.31 0.89 -8.08
CA ARG A 37 -1.48 -0.30 -8.90
C ARG A 37 -2.01 -1.47 -8.07
N LEU A 38 -1.47 -1.68 -6.87
CA LEU A 38 -1.96 -2.74 -5.99
C LEU A 38 -3.39 -2.49 -5.55
N ALA A 39 -3.73 -1.25 -5.24
CA ALA A 39 -5.10 -0.91 -4.89
C ALA A 39 -6.05 -1.21 -6.04
N TRP A 40 -5.65 -0.92 -7.26
CA TRP A 40 -6.46 -1.19 -8.43
C TRP A 40 -6.60 -2.70 -8.71
N THR A 41 -5.47 -3.44 -8.68
CA THR A 41 -5.46 -4.85 -9.08
C THR A 41 -5.96 -5.78 -7.98
N VAL A 42 -5.74 -5.43 -6.71
CA VAL A 42 -6.11 -6.28 -5.58
C VAL A 42 -7.46 -5.88 -5.00
N LEU A 43 -7.66 -4.58 -4.79
CA LEU A 43 -8.87 -4.06 -4.14
C LEU A 43 -9.91 -3.54 -5.12
N ASN A 44 -9.56 -3.46 -6.40
CA ASN A 44 -10.41 -2.89 -7.44
C ASN A 44 -10.85 -1.46 -7.09
N ARG A 45 -9.92 -0.68 -6.55
CA ARG A 45 -10.16 0.70 -6.15
C ARG A 45 -9.23 1.65 -6.88
N ARG A 46 -9.77 2.79 -7.30
CA ARG A 46 -8.97 3.92 -7.76
C ARG A 46 -8.69 4.82 -6.59
N LEU A 47 -7.40 5.06 -6.33
CA LEU A 47 -7.01 6.03 -5.33
C LEU A 47 -6.91 7.40 -5.99
N SER A 48 -7.65 8.36 -5.46
CA SER A 48 -7.47 9.76 -5.82
C SER A 48 -6.35 10.35 -4.95
N SER A 49 -6.09 11.63 -5.07
CA SER A 49 -5.07 12.30 -4.27
C SER A 49 -5.42 12.44 -2.79
N CYS A 50 -6.36 11.66 -2.30
CA CYS A 50 -6.80 11.67 -0.91
C CYS A 50 -5.81 10.89 -0.04
N PRO A 51 -5.12 11.53 0.93
CA PRO A 51 -4.15 10.80 1.78
C PRO A 51 -4.80 9.70 2.62
N SER A 52 -6.00 9.94 3.15
CA SER A 52 -6.68 8.91 3.95
C SER A 52 -7.09 7.72 3.11
N CYS A 53 -7.37 7.90 1.83
CA CYS A 53 -7.69 6.81 0.92
C CYS A 53 -6.49 5.88 0.73
N ARG A 54 -5.28 6.45 0.65
CA ARG A 54 -4.05 5.66 0.54
C ARG A 54 -3.80 4.85 1.81
N VAL A 55 -4.02 5.44 2.96
CA VAL A 55 -3.86 4.75 4.24
C VAL A 55 -4.85 3.59 4.36
N ASP A 56 -6.10 3.83 4.01
CA ASP A 56 -7.11 2.77 4.02
C ASP A 56 -6.74 1.64 3.06
N ALA A 57 -6.27 1.97 1.86
CA ALA A 57 -5.84 0.97 0.90
C ALA A 57 -4.68 0.15 1.44
N MET A 58 -3.70 0.78 2.07
CA MET A 58 -2.56 0.08 2.66
C MET A 58 -2.99 -0.86 3.78
N ARG A 59 -3.94 -0.46 4.61
CA ARG A 59 -4.47 -1.33 5.66
C ARG A 59 -5.17 -2.55 5.08
N ASN A 60 -5.98 -2.35 4.05
CA ASN A 60 -6.66 -3.45 3.39
C ASN A 60 -5.67 -4.39 2.71
N LEU A 61 -4.64 -3.84 2.05
CA LEU A 61 -3.59 -4.64 1.43
C LEU A 61 -2.82 -5.44 2.47
N GLU A 62 -2.52 -4.84 3.61
CA GLU A 62 -1.83 -5.53 4.70
C GLU A 62 -2.66 -6.70 5.22
N ASN A 63 -3.96 -6.52 5.39
CA ASN A 63 -4.83 -7.59 5.82
C ASN A 63 -4.81 -8.76 4.85
N LEU A 64 -4.86 -8.48 3.56
CA LEU A 64 -4.80 -9.52 2.53
C LEU A 64 -3.42 -10.17 2.47
N TYR A 65 -2.37 -9.39 2.68
CA TYR A 65 -1.01 -9.90 2.71
C TYR A 65 -0.80 -10.90 3.85
N ASN A 66 -1.44 -10.66 4.99
CA ASN A 66 -1.30 -11.49 6.19
C ASN A 66 -2.23 -12.72 6.21
N GLN A 67 -3.07 -12.86 5.23
CA GLN A 67 -3.95 -14.04 5.11
C GLN A 67 -3.20 -15.27 4.62
#